data_a89dd7c561ba31249200644bda8c697b
#
_entry.id   a89dd7c561ba31249200644bda8c697b
#
_cell.length_a   1.000
_cell.length_b   1.000
_cell.length_c   1.000
_cell.angle_alpha   90.00
_cell.angle_beta   90.00
_cell.angle_gamma   90.00
#
_symmetry.space_group_name_H-M   'P 1'
#
loop_
_entity.id
_entity.type
_entity.pdbx_description
1 polymer ?
#
loop_
_entity_poly.entity_id
_entity_poly.type
_entity_poly.pdbx_seq_one_letter_code
_entity_poly.pdbx_strand_id
1 'polypeptide(L)'
;SSDLKNQFFSVAAPYESGLRNRYVNAGNVENKGFEFSIGWYEQFTDHFSWSTNLNFSYNDNKIKELVDDLPNGLTLTDFGGAKVILKEGGHYGDLYVRHLMRDENGKPLQNEKGEPIVSGDSMDELEYAGNMNAKVNMGWTNTFRYKDFSLSFLIDAKFGGKVIGMTEAALDGWGVSKRSGEARDAGGITVDGVKFDADKYYRTTGNNNFNSPYAVENYVYDATNIRLREVTFGYTFRNLLGAGKNLTAAIIGRNLFFFHKDAPMDPDVSAGTGNGIQGVDMFALPTSRSFGLNLKLNF
;
A
#
# COMPACT_ATOMS: atom_id res chain seq x y z
N SER A 1 -10.91 19.91 10.12
CA SER A 1 -11.38 19.65 8.75
C SER A 1 -10.90 20.75 7.80
N SER A 2 -10.65 20.42 6.56
CA SER A 2 -10.35 21.37 5.52
C SER A 2 -11.22 21.10 4.30
N ASP A 3 -11.78 22.17 3.73
CA ASP A 3 -12.49 22.14 2.45
C ASP A 3 -11.57 22.73 1.38
N LEU A 4 -11.18 21.90 0.43
CA LEU A 4 -10.42 22.32 -0.72
C LEU A 4 -11.39 22.56 -1.88
N LYS A 5 -11.65 23.82 -2.19
CA LYS A 5 -12.53 24.22 -3.29
C LYS A 5 -11.71 24.49 -4.55
N ASN A 6 -12.37 24.31 -5.69
CA ASN A 6 -11.80 24.65 -6.99
C ASN A 6 -10.48 23.93 -7.28
N GLN A 7 -10.41 22.64 -7.00
CA GLN A 7 -9.22 21.84 -7.28
C GLN A 7 -9.00 21.69 -8.79
N PHE A 8 -7.78 21.92 -9.25
CA PHE A 8 -7.40 21.73 -10.64
C PHE A 8 -6.89 20.30 -10.87
N PHE A 9 -7.47 19.65 -11.86
CA PHE A 9 -7.00 18.34 -12.31
C PHE A 9 -6.64 18.38 -13.79
N SER A 10 -5.63 17.58 -14.16
CA SER A 10 -5.27 17.36 -15.56
C SER A 10 -6.16 16.28 -16.14
N VAL A 11 -6.89 16.57 -17.18
CA VAL A 11 -7.71 15.63 -17.93
C VAL A 11 -7.20 15.51 -19.36
N ALA A 12 -7.41 14.34 -19.98
CA ALA A 12 -7.11 14.17 -21.40
C ALA A 12 -7.95 15.18 -22.21
N ALA A 13 -7.29 15.88 -23.13
CA ALA A 13 -7.98 16.78 -24.04
C ALA A 13 -8.52 15.99 -25.24
N PRO A 14 -9.66 16.44 -25.88
CA PRO A 14 -10.11 15.84 -27.12
C PRO A 14 -8.99 15.86 -28.18
N TYR A 15 -8.88 14.79 -28.97
CA TYR A 15 -7.84 14.67 -30.00
C TYR A 15 -7.85 15.84 -30.99
N GLU A 16 -9.05 16.37 -31.28
CA GLU A 16 -9.24 17.49 -32.21
C GLU A 16 -8.65 18.81 -31.68
N SER A 17 -8.41 18.91 -30.38
CA SER A 17 -7.82 20.13 -29.79
C SER A 17 -6.32 20.29 -30.05
N GLY A 18 -5.63 19.21 -30.49
CA GLY A 18 -4.17 19.18 -30.63
C GLY A 18 -3.41 19.22 -29.29
N LEU A 19 -4.10 19.20 -28.16
CA LEU A 19 -3.52 19.17 -26.81
C LEU A 19 -3.57 17.73 -26.27
N ARG A 20 -2.58 17.35 -25.47
CA ARG A 20 -2.62 16.06 -24.76
C ARG A 20 -3.50 16.11 -23.53
N ASN A 21 -3.36 17.17 -22.76
CA ASN A 21 -4.08 17.38 -21.50
C ASN A 21 -4.59 18.82 -21.42
N ARG A 22 -5.69 18.99 -20.71
CA ARG A 22 -6.19 20.29 -20.24
C ARG A 22 -6.35 20.27 -18.73
N TYR A 23 -6.18 21.40 -18.08
CA TYR A 23 -6.53 21.55 -16.67
C TYR A 23 -7.97 22.01 -16.55
N VAL A 24 -8.72 21.29 -15.72
CA VAL A 24 -10.11 21.66 -15.40
C VAL A 24 -10.21 21.91 -13.90
N ASN A 25 -11.05 22.87 -13.54
CA ASN A 25 -11.44 23.08 -12.16
C ASN A 25 -12.51 22.03 -11.82
N ALA A 26 -12.09 20.91 -11.23
CA ALA A 26 -12.87 19.69 -11.28
C ALA A 26 -13.55 19.33 -9.98
N GLY A 27 -13.54 20.19 -8.93
CA GLY A 27 -14.39 19.87 -7.82
C GLY A 27 -13.95 20.34 -6.43
N ASN A 28 -14.75 19.95 -5.45
CA ASN A 28 -14.55 20.23 -4.04
C ASN A 28 -14.26 18.96 -3.28
N VAL A 29 -13.17 18.98 -2.49
CA VAL A 29 -12.76 17.84 -1.65
C VAL A 29 -12.77 18.27 -0.19
N GLU A 30 -13.48 17.52 0.64
CA GLU A 30 -13.48 17.68 2.09
C GLU A 30 -12.53 16.67 2.73
N ASN A 31 -11.67 17.13 3.65
CA ASN A 31 -10.85 16.27 4.49
C ASN A 31 -11.25 16.45 5.96
N LYS A 32 -11.50 15.33 6.63
CA LYS A 32 -11.79 15.28 8.06
C LYS A 32 -10.85 14.31 8.74
N GLY A 33 -10.22 14.77 9.80
CA GLY A 33 -9.30 13.93 10.53
C GLY A 33 -8.95 14.49 11.89
N PHE A 34 -8.20 13.72 12.63
CA PHE A 34 -7.59 14.15 13.88
C PHE A 34 -6.24 13.46 14.05
N GLU A 35 -5.36 14.17 14.74
CA GLU A 35 -4.02 13.70 15.06
C GLU A 35 -3.77 13.96 16.54
N PHE A 36 -3.08 13.04 17.19
CA PHE A 36 -2.59 13.26 18.54
C PHE A 36 -1.25 12.57 18.76
N SER A 37 -0.50 13.11 19.71
CA SER A 37 0.73 12.53 20.24
C SER A 37 0.63 12.50 21.76
N ILE A 38 0.85 11.31 22.33
CA ILE A 38 0.85 11.12 23.77
C ILE A 38 2.20 10.56 24.17
N GLY A 39 2.92 11.30 25.02
CA GLY A 39 4.18 10.88 25.60
C GLY A 39 4.05 10.67 27.11
N TRP A 40 4.73 9.65 27.61
CA TRP A 40 4.88 9.38 29.03
C TRP A 40 6.34 9.10 29.36
N TYR A 41 6.78 9.58 30.49
CA TYR A 41 8.11 9.28 31.04
C TYR A 41 7.97 8.91 32.51
N GLU A 42 8.61 7.81 32.92
CA GLU A 42 8.64 7.33 34.28
C GLU A 42 10.06 6.95 34.69
N GLN A 43 10.47 7.43 35.87
CA GLN A 43 11.71 7.05 36.52
C GLN A 43 11.36 6.11 37.68
N PHE A 44 11.46 4.80 37.45
CA PHE A 44 11.09 3.80 38.47
C PHE A 44 12.12 3.68 39.60
N THR A 45 13.40 3.83 39.26
CA THR A 45 14.51 3.82 40.21
C THR A 45 15.61 4.75 39.72
N ASP A 46 16.63 5.02 40.55
CA ASP A 46 17.84 5.80 40.14
C ASP A 46 18.54 5.22 38.90
N HIS A 47 18.26 3.97 38.59
CA HIS A 47 18.94 3.26 37.50
C HIS A 47 18.01 2.81 36.37
N PHE A 48 16.70 2.90 36.52
CA PHE A 48 15.75 2.43 35.52
C PHE A 48 14.69 3.48 35.18
N SER A 49 14.62 3.84 33.92
CA SER A 49 13.59 4.71 33.37
C SER A 49 12.97 4.14 32.09
N TRP A 50 11.73 4.51 31.85
CA TRP A 50 10.98 4.21 30.65
C TRP A 50 10.37 5.48 30.09
N SER A 51 10.46 5.62 28.78
CA SER A 51 9.71 6.63 28.04
C SER A 51 8.96 5.96 26.90
N THR A 52 7.74 6.40 26.67
CA THR A 52 6.91 5.95 25.58
C THR A 52 6.28 7.13 24.87
N ASN A 53 6.12 7.03 23.57
CA ASN A 53 5.41 8.00 22.75
C ASN A 53 4.54 7.28 21.74
N LEU A 54 3.26 7.60 21.72
CA LEU A 54 2.28 7.13 20.75
C LEU A 54 1.84 8.30 19.88
N ASN A 55 2.08 8.19 18.59
CA ASN A 55 1.55 9.08 17.57
C ASN A 55 0.43 8.37 16.85
N PHE A 56 -0.66 9.07 16.61
CA PHE A 56 -1.83 8.55 15.91
C PHE A 56 -2.38 9.61 14.96
N SER A 57 -2.73 9.21 13.75
CA SER A 57 -3.45 10.06 12.80
C SER A 57 -4.58 9.27 12.15
N TYR A 58 -5.73 9.91 12.05
CA TYR A 58 -6.86 9.46 11.26
C TYR A 58 -7.21 10.54 10.24
N ASN A 59 -7.39 10.16 8.99
CA ASN A 59 -7.84 11.05 7.93
C ASN A 59 -8.86 10.35 7.04
N ASP A 60 -9.97 11.03 6.76
CA ASP A 60 -10.97 10.64 5.81
C ASP A 60 -11.21 11.80 4.84
N ASN A 61 -11.08 11.53 3.55
CA ASN A 61 -11.36 12.51 2.52
C ASN A 61 -12.67 12.14 1.81
N LYS A 62 -13.37 13.13 1.29
CA LYS A 62 -14.58 12.92 0.51
C LYS A 62 -14.66 13.93 -0.64
N ILE A 63 -14.96 13.44 -1.82
CA ILE A 63 -15.23 14.27 -3.00
C ILE A 63 -16.69 14.72 -2.89
N LYS A 64 -16.91 16.02 -2.71
CA LYS A 64 -18.24 16.60 -2.53
C LYS A 64 -18.92 16.91 -3.85
N GLU A 65 -18.16 17.41 -4.79
CA GLU A 65 -18.62 17.86 -6.08
C GLU A 65 -17.55 17.58 -7.14
N LEU A 66 -17.97 17.15 -8.30
CA LEU A 66 -17.19 17.18 -9.53
C LEU A 66 -17.90 18.04 -10.56
N VAL A 67 -17.19 18.48 -11.58
CA VAL A 67 -17.81 19.23 -12.68
C VAL A 67 -18.78 18.36 -13.48
N ASP A 68 -19.87 18.96 -13.94
CA ASP A 68 -20.97 18.28 -14.66
C ASP A 68 -20.50 17.57 -15.95
N ASP A 69 -19.39 18.02 -16.54
CA ASP A 69 -18.82 17.43 -17.76
C ASP A 69 -18.16 16.06 -17.55
N LEU A 70 -18.13 15.54 -16.30
CA LEU A 70 -17.49 14.26 -15.94
C LEU A 70 -18.49 13.27 -15.28
N PRO A 71 -19.56 12.87 -15.95
CA PRO A 71 -20.63 12.06 -15.34
C PRO A 71 -20.15 10.68 -14.85
N ASN A 72 -19.08 10.15 -15.46
CA ASN A 72 -18.46 8.86 -15.08
C ASN A 72 -17.28 9.03 -14.11
N GLY A 73 -17.04 10.26 -13.63
CA GLY A 73 -15.90 10.57 -12.79
C GLY A 73 -14.63 10.89 -13.60
N LEU A 74 -13.56 11.19 -12.88
CA LEU A 74 -12.26 11.55 -13.43
C LEU A 74 -11.24 10.44 -13.17
N THR A 75 -10.74 9.79 -14.21
CA THR A 75 -9.63 8.85 -14.09
C THR A 75 -8.33 9.61 -13.84
N LEU A 76 -7.73 9.39 -12.67
CA LEU A 76 -6.41 9.95 -12.30
C LEU A 76 -5.27 9.12 -12.87
N THR A 77 -5.41 7.80 -12.82
CA THR A 77 -4.38 6.86 -13.26
C THR A 77 -5.05 5.59 -13.78
N ASP A 78 -4.48 5.05 -14.85
CA ASP A 78 -4.89 3.79 -15.47
C ASP A 78 -3.66 2.87 -15.53
N PHE A 79 -3.81 1.67 -14.97
CA PHE A 79 -2.77 0.62 -14.93
C PHE A 79 -3.07 -0.54 -15.87
N GLY A 80 -3.94 -0.36 -16.86
CA GLY A 80 -4.29 -1.40 -17.83
C GLY A 80 -5.21 -2.50 -17.28
N GLY A 81 -6.07 -2.17 -16.33
CA GLY A 81 -7.04 -3.10 -15.72
C GLY A 81 -7.39 -2.71 -14.29
N ALA A 82 -6.71 -1.69 -13.78
CA ALA A 82 -7.02 -1.00 -12.55
C ALA A 82 -6.99 0.50 -12.78
N LYS A 83 -7.99 1.22 -12.30
CA LYS A 83 -8.11 2.67 -12.43
C LYS A 83 -8.33 3.32 -11.07
N VAL A 84 -7.61 4.39 -10.83
CA VAL A 84 -7.92 5.29 -9.71
C VAL A 84 -8.82 6.38 -10.23
N ILE A 85 -10.04 6.45 -9.69
CA ILE A 85 -11.11 7.28 -10.24
C ILE A 85 -11.71 8.15 -9.15
N LEU A 86 -11.80 9.43 -9.43
CA LEU A 86 -12.55 10.38 -8.62
C LEU A 86 -14.01 10.34 -9.06
N LYS A 87 -14.92 10.05 -8.12
CA LYS A 87 -16.37 10.16 -8.30
C LYS A 87 -16.96 11.06 -7.22
N GLU A 88 -18.02 11.77 -7.56
CA GLU A 88 -18.79 12.50 -6.56
C GLU A 88 -19.32 11.55 -5.48
N GLY A 89 -19.20 11.94 -4.22
CA GLY A 89 -19.55 11.10 -3.07
C GLY A 89 -18.51 10.04 -2.70
N GLY A 90 -17.54 9.75 -3.59
CA GLY A 90 -16.42 8.84 -3.35
C GLY A 90 -15.25 9.50 -2.61
N HIS A 91 -14.10 8.80 -2.59
CA HIS A 91 -12.89 9.24 -1.90
C HIS A 91 -11.73 9.37 -2.89
N TYR A 92 -10.80 10.25 -2.56
CA TYR A 92 -9.54 10.33 -3.30
C TYR A 92 -8.74 9.04 -3.14
N GLY A 93 -8.41 8.38 -4.25
CA GLY A 93 -7.72 7.09 -4.25
C GLY A 93 -8.65 5.87 -4.35
N ASP A 94 -9.92 6.08 -4.66
CA ASP A 94 -10.85 4.97 -4.93
C ASP A 94 -10.38 4.18 -6.15
N LEU A 95 -10.24 2.87 -5.94
CA LEU A 95 -9.70 1.90 -6.89
C LEU A 95 -10.85 1.10 -7.51
N TYR A 96 -10.84 1.05 -8.82
CA TYR A 96 -11.75 0.24 -9.63
C TYR A 96 -10.93 -0.72 -10.48
N VAL A 97 -11.34 -1.98 -10.54
CA VAL A 97 -10.55 -3.05 -11.17
C VAL A 97 -11.37 -3.92 -12.08
N ARG A 98 -10.71 -4.52 -13.07
CA ARG A 98 -11.25 -5.65 -13.81
C ARG A 98 -11.37 -6.86 -12.89
N HIS A 99 -12.43 -7.60 -13.04
CA HIS A 99 -12.77 -8.76 -12.23
C HIS A 99 -13.18 -9.95 -13.11
N LEU A 100 -13.22 -11.14 -12.51
CA LEU A 100 -13.79 -12.31 -13.14
C LEU A 100 -15.29 -12.15 -13.28
N MET A 101 -15.82 -12.36 -14.48
CA MET A 101 -17.27 -12.43 -14.68
C MET A 101 -17.82 -13.66 -13.99
N ARG A 102 -18.92 -13.51 -13.25
CA ARG A 102 -19.54 -14.56 -12.45
C ARG A 102 -21.02 -14.75 -12.81
N ASP A 103 -21.50 -15.96 -12.57
CA ASP A 103 -22.94 -16.28 -12.67
C ASP A 103 -23.70 -15.77 -11.44
N GLU A 104 -25.02 -16.00 -11.42
CA GLU A 104 -25.92 -15.63 -10.31
C GLU A 104 -25.56 -16.31 -8.98
N ASN A 105 -24.78 -17.39 -9.01
CA ASN A 105 -24.31 -18.13 -7.84
C ASN A 105 -22.89 -17.73 -7.41
N GLY A 106 -22.31 -16.69 -8.04
CA GLY A 106 -20.96 -16.21 -7.77
C GLY A 106 -19.85 -17.07 -8.38
N LYS A 107 -20.14 -18.01 -9.26
CA LYS A 107 -19.15 -18.86 -9.90
C LYS A 107 -18.55 -18.17 -11.12
N PRO A 108 -17.20 -18.22 -11.29
CA PRO A 108 -16.56 -17.67 -12.48
C PRO A 108 -17.06 -18.31 -13.77
N LEU A 109 -17.31 -17.46 -14.77
CA LEU A 109 -17.71 -17.90 -16.10
C LEU A 109 -16.51 -18.35 -16.92
N GLN A 110 -16.74 -19.30 -17.82
CA GLN A 110 -15.77 -19.79 -18.79
C GLN A 110 -16.28 -19.57 -20.22
N ASN A 111 -15.36 -19.26 -21.13
CA ASN A 111 -15.64 -19.26 -22.56
C ASN A 111 -15.63 -20.70 -23.13
N GLU A 112 -15.94 -20.85 -24.40
CA GLU A 112 -15.93 -22.15 -25.12
C GLU A 112 -14.58 -22.88 -25.08
N LYS A 113 -13.48 -22.15 -24.85
CA LYS A 113 -12.13 -22.71 -24.73
C LYS A 113 -11.77 -23.12 -23.29
N GLY A 114 -12.66 -22.89 -22.32
CA GLY A 114 -12.42 -23.14 -20.91
C GLY A 114 -11.48 -22.11 -20.24
N GLU A 115 -11.40 -20.89 -20.83
CA GLU A 115 -10.68 -19.76 -20.25
C GLU A 115 -11.63 -18.94 -19.38
N PRO A 116 -11.19 -18.34 -18.25
CA PRO A 116 -12.03 -17.47 -17.48
C PRO A 116 -12.41 -16.21 -18.27
N ILE A 117 -13.63 -15.73 -18.09
CA ILE A 117 -14.10 -14.47 -18.67
C ILE A 117 -13.81 -13.34 -17.71
N VAL A 118 -13.08 -12.31 -18.17
CA VAL A 118 -12.74 -11.11 -17.43
C VAL A 118 -13.60 -9.95 -17.92
N SER A 119 -14.02 -9.06 -17.02
CA SER A 119 -14.81 -7.87 -17.34
C SER A 119 -14.09 -6.95 -18.34
N GLY A 120 -14.84 -6.09 -19.00
CA GLY A 120 -14.27 -5.02 -19.83
C GLY A 120 -13.54 -3.95 -19.01
N ASP A 121 -13.20 -2.86 -19.69
CA ASP A 121 -12.42 -1.74 -19.14
C ASP A 121 -13.22 -0.42 -19.08
N SER A 122 -14.49 -0.47 -19.46
CA SER A 122 -15.38 0.66 -19.32
C SER A 122 -15.79 0.84 -17.85
N MET A 123 -16.14 2.05 -17.47
CA MET A 123 -16.40 2.43 -16.06
C MET A 123 -17.54 1.63 -15.41
N ASP A 124 -18.50 1.19 -16.19
CA ASP A 124 -19.65 0.38 -15.80
C ASP A 124 -19.32 -1.11 -15.69
N GLU A 125 -18.21 -1.54 -16.26
CA GLU A 125 -17.71 -2.92 -16.19
C GLU A 125 -16.65 -3.15 -15.12
N LEU A 126 -16.11 -2.06 -14.52
CA LEU A 126 -15.13 -2.15 -13.45
C LEU A 126 -15.81 -2.27 -12.08
N GLU A 127 -15.24 -3.08 -11.21
CA GLU A 127 -15.70 -3.25 -9.83
C GLU A 127 -14.90 -2.38 -8.87
N TYR A 128 -15.59 -1.81 -7.86
CA TYR A 128 -14.94 -1.07 -6.78
C TYR A 128 -14.17 -2.02 -5.86
N ALA A 129 -12.86 -1.88 -5.80
CA ALA A 129 -11.97 -2.73 -5.02
C ALA A 129 -11.54 -2.13 -3.68
N GLY A 130 -11.95 -0.90 -3.38
CA GLY A 130 -11.60 -0.20 -2.16
C GLY A 130 -10.80 1.08 -2.43
N ASN A 131 -10.20 1.64 -1.39
CA ASN A 131 -9.39 2.85 -1.49
C ASN A 131 -7.90 2.54 -1.25
N MET A 132 -7.01 3.14 -2.01
CA MET A 132 -5.55 2.91 -1.89
C MET A 132 -4.95 3.59 -0.64
N ASN A 133 -5.63 4.55 -0.04
CA ASN A 133 -5.13 5.28 1.11
C ASN A 133 -5.55 4.62 2.43
N ALA A 134 -4.59 4.39 3.32
CA ALA A 134 -4.88 4.01 4.69
C ALA A 134 -5.53 5.17 5.44
N LYS A 135 -6.62 4.90 6.19
CA LYS A 135 -7.29 5.93 7.01
C LYS A 135 -6.57 6.20 8.33
N VAL A 136 -5.87 5.20 8.86
CA VAL A 136 -5.20 5.29 10.15
C VAL A 136 -3.72 5.01 9.99
N ASN A 137 -2.89 5.88 10.57
CA ASN A 137 -1.46 5.65 10.74
C ASN A 137 -1.09 5.80 12.21
N MET A 138 -0.23 4.91 12.71
CA MET A 138 0.17 4.88 14.11
C MET A 138 1.67 4.57 14.22
N GLY A 139 2.34 5.27 15.13
CA GLY A 139 3.72 5.01 15.50
C GLY A 139 3.86 4.93 17.01
N TRP A 140 4.39 3.82 17.51
CA TRP A 140 4.59 3.63 18.94
C TRP A 140 6.05 3.39 19.28
N THR A 141 6.68 4.41 19.87
CA THR A 141 8.09 4.37 20.31
C THR A 141 8.16 4.06 21.79
N ASN A 142 9.04 3.15 22.16
CA ASN A 142 9.39 2.87 23.56
C ASN A 142 10.89 2.92 23.73
N THR A 143 11.32 3.52 24.83
CA THR A 143 12.74 3.57 25.22
C THR A 143 12.88 3.19 26.68
N PHE A 144 13.68 2.18 26.93
CA PHE A 144 14.06 1.71 28.25
C PHE A 144 15.53 2.06 28.51
N ARG A 145 15.83 2.59 29.67
CA ARG A 145 17.20 2.82 30.13
C ARG A 145 17.40 2.13 31.44
N TYR A 146 18.44 1.33 31.51
CA TYR A 146 18.88 0.68 32.74
C TYR A 146 20.37 0.89 32.92
N LYS A 147 20.76 1.73 33.92
CA LYS A 147 22.14 2.17 34.10
C LYS A 147 22.70 2.78 32.82
N ASP A 148 23.69 2.11 32.23
CA ASP A 148 24.35 2.55 31.02
C ASP A 148 23.81 1.89 29.74
N PHE A 149 22.84 0.98 29.88
CA PHE A 149 22.13 0.34 28.77
C PHE A 149 20.92 1.15 28.32
N SER A 150 20.68 1.14 27.02
CA SER A 150 19.46 1.68 26.42
C SER A 150 18.90 0.71 25.39
N LEU A 151 17.58 0.50 25.42
CA LEU A 151 16.84 -0.24 24.42
C LEU A 151 15.70 0.64 23.93
N SER A 152 15.65 0.88 22.65
CA SER A 152 14.53 1.59 22.02
C SER A 152 13.96 0.76 20.89
N PHE A 153 12.63 0.81 20.70
CA PHE A 153 12.01 0.24 19.52
C PHE A 153 10.83 1.11 19.05
N LEU A 154 10.60 1.06 17.76
CA LEU A 154 9.47 1.69 17.07
C LEU A 154 8.63 0.61 16.40
N ILE A 155 7.37 0.55 16.80
CA ILE A 155 6.32 -0.19 16.09
C ILE A 155 5.54 0.81 15.25
N ASP A 156 5.40 0.50 13.97
CA ASP A 156 4.70 1.30 12.97
C ASP A 156 3.51 0.47 12.46
N ALA A 157 2.33 1.09 12.39
CA ALA A 157 1.12 0.43 11.94
C ALA A 157 0.30 1.33 11.02
N LYS A 158 -0.28 0.73 9.99
CA LYS A 158 -1.27 1.33 9.09
C LYS A 158 -2.49 0.44 9.05
N PHE A 159 -3.69 1.05 9.03
CA PHE A 159 -4.93 0.32 8.97
C PHE A 159 -5.78 0.81 7.80
N GLY A 160 -6.25 -0.14 7.00
CA GLY A 160 -6.97 0.08 5.75
C GLY A 160 -6.03 0.40 4.59
N GLY A 161 -6.62 0.76 3.48
CA GLY A 161 -5.94 0.92 2.21
C GLY A 161 -5.88 -0.37 1.40
N LYS A 162 -5.62 -0.22 0.10
CA LYS A 162 -5.41 -1.33 -0.82
C LYS A 162 -4.08 -1.19 -1.53
N VAL A 163 -3.45 -2.31 -1.84
CA VAL A 163 -2.23 -2.38 -2.66
C VAL A 163 -2.42 -3.37 -3.79
N ILE A 164 -1.77 -3.11 -4.92
CA ILE A 164 -1.87 -3.92 -6.13
C ILE A 164 -0.52 -4.57 -6.40
N GLY A 165 -0.50 -5.91 -6.53
CA GLY A 165 0.67 -6.72 -6.87
C GLY A 165 0.82 -6.91 -8.38
N MET A 166 1.25 -5.90 -9.14
CA MET A 166 1.43 -6.01 -10.58
C MET A 166 2.62 -6.90 -10.95
N THR A 167 3.65 -6.93 -10.12
CA THR A 167 4.77 -7.88 -10.26
C THR A 167 4.25 -9.32 -10.16
N GLU A 168 3.40 -9.61 -9.19
CA GLU A 168 2.81 -10.93 -9.02
C GLU A 168 1.89 -11.29 -10.20
N ALA A 169 1.06 -10.33 -10.66
CA ALA A 169 0.22 -10.52 -11.83
C ALA A 169 1.05 -10.87 -13.08
N ALA A 170 2.18 -10.23 -13.29
CA ALA A 170 3.08 -10.53 -14.39
C ALA A 170 3.72 -11.92 -14.24
N LEU A 171 4.22 -12.27 -13.05
CA LEU A 171 4.82 -13.60 -12.80
C LEU A 171 3.81 -14.72 -13.02
N ASP A 172 2.56 -14.52 -12.64
CA ASP A 172 1.48 -15.47 -12.91
C ASP A 172 1.16 -15.58 -14.38
N GLY A 173 0.96 -14.45 -15.05
CA GLY A 173 0.65 -14.43 -16.47
C GLY A 173 1.72 -15.09 -17.36
N TRP A 174 2.99 -14.98 -16.95
CA TRP A 174 4.10 -15.68 -17.59
C TRP A 174 4.31 -17.12 -17.08
N GLY A 175 3.54 -17.56 -16.09
CA GLY A 175 3.57 -18.90 -15.53
C GLY A 175 4.85 -19.24 -14.75
N VAL A 176 5.57 -18.23 -14.26
CA VAL A 176 6.85 -18.38 -13.54
C VAL A 176 6.73 -18.18 -12.03
N SER A 177 5.53 -17.87 -11.54
CA SER A 177 5.27 -17.79 -10.10
C SER A 177 5.20 -19.20 -9.47
N LYS A 178 5.47 -19.27 -8.16
CA LYS A 178 5.35 -20.52 -7.41
C LYS A 178 3.92 -21.09 -7.50
N ARG A 179 2.89 -20.27 -7.31
CA ARG A 179 1.48 -20.71 -7.33
C ARG A 179 1.03 -21.20 -8.71
N SER A 180 1.50 -20.57 -9.79
CA SER A 180 1.21 -21.05 -11.15
C SER A 180 1.89 -22.38 -11.45
N GLY A 181 3.11 -22.59 -10.90
CA GLY A 181 3.82 -23.88 -10.95
C GLY A 181 3.05 -24.98 -10.20
N GLU A 182 2.70 -24.74 -8.95
CA GLU A 182 1.94 -25.67 -8.12
C GLU A 182 0.58 -26.03 -8.75
N ALA A 183 -0.12 -25.07 -9.35
CA ALA A 183 -1.37 -25.33 -10.05
C ALA A 183 -1.19 -26.22 -11.28
N ARG A 184 -0.12 -26.04 -12.06
CA ARG A 184 0.21 -26.95 -13.18
C ARG A 184 0.49 -28.36 -12.70
N ASP A 185 1.28 -28.51 -11.63
CA ASP A 185 1.61 -29.79 -11.03
C ASP A 185 0.37 -30.51 -10.46
N ALA A 186 -0.59 -29.75 -9.94
CA ALA A 186 -1.87 -30.25 -9.44
C ALA A 186 -2.90 -30.55 -10.57
N GLY A 187 -2.57 -30.30 -11.84
CA GLY A 187 -3.47 -30.48 -12.97
C GLY A 187 -4.61 -29.49 -13.08
N GLY A 188 -4.38 -28.25 -12.62
CA GLY A 188 -5.31 -27.14 -12.70
C GLY A 188 -5.52 -26.38 -11.38
N ILE A 189 -6.41 -25.38 -11.42
CA ILE A 189 -6.81 -24.58 -10.26
C ILE A 189 -8.33 -24.60 -10.12
N THR A 190 -8.82 -24.65 -8.89
CA THR A 190 -10.26 -24.51 -8.60
C THR A 190 -10.51 -23.16 -7.96
N VAL A 191 -11.36 -22.34 -8.56
CA VAL A 191 -11.76 -21.01 -8.09
C VAL A 191 -13.28 -21.01 -7.93
N ASP A 192 -13.77 -20.72 -6.74
CA ASP A 192 -15.19 -20.68 -6.37
C ASP A 192 -15.98 -21.91 -6.88
N GLY A 193 -15.35 -23.11 -6.79
CA GLY A 193 -15.94 -24.38 -7.21
C GLY A 193 -15.85 -24.69 -8.71
N VAL A 194 -15.27 -23.84 -9.53
CA VAL A 194 -15.03 -24.04 -10.96
C VAL A 194 -13.57 -24.43 -11.20
N LYS A 195 -13.34 -25.56 -11.88
CA LYS A 195 -12.00 -26.03 -12.23
C LYS A 195 -11.56 -25.42 -13.55
N PHE A 196 -10.36 -24.85 -13.55
CA PHE A 196 -9.68 -24.32 -14.73
C PHE A 196 -8.38 -25.07 -14.99
N ASP A 197 -7.97 -25.15 -16.26
CA ASP A 197 -6.61 -25.44 -16.62
C ASP A 197 -5.68 -24.32 -16.13
N ALA A 198 -4.55 -24.68 -15.51
CA ALA A 198 -3.67 -23.70 -14.88
C ALA A 198 -3.10 -22.67 -15.86
N ASP A 199 -2.68 -23.15 -17.06
CA ASP A 199 -2.13 -22.25 -18.09
C ASP A 199 -3.20 -21.26 -18.58
N LYS A 200 -4.39 -21.76 -18.88
CA LYS A 200 -5.50 -20.92 -19.35
C LYS A 200 -5.92 -19.90 -18.31
N TYR A 201 -6.01 -20.33 -17.03
CA TYR A 201 -6.38 -19.43 -15.96
C TYR A 201 -5.38 -18.30 -15.76
N TYR A 202 -4.12 -18.64 -15.52
CA TYR A 202 -3.11 -17.65 -15.20
C TYR A 202 -2.72 -16.78 -16.39
N ARG A 203 -2.78 -17.30 -17.60
CA ARG A 203 -2.53 -16.51 -18.82
C ARG A 203 -3.63 -15.48 -19.07
N THR A 204 -4.87 -15.78 -18.70
CA THR A 204 -6.02 -14.87 -18.88
C THR A 204 -6.17 -13.91 -17.70
N THR A 205 -5.93 -14.36 -16.46
CA THR A 205 -6.10 -13.53 -15.26
C THR A 205 -4.85 -12.74 -14.90
N GLY A 206 -3.68 -13.21 -15.26
CA GLY A 206 -2.39 -12.56 -15.01
C GLY A 206 -1.99 -11.62 -16.15
N ASN A 207 -1.07 -10.70 -15.83
CA ASN A 207 -0.57 -9.70 -16.78
C ASN A 207 0.64 -10.23 -17.55
N ASN A 208 0.42 -10.95 -18.64
CA ASN A 208 1.49 -11.46 -19.50
C ASN A 208 1.89 -10.52 -20.65
N ASN A 209 1.16 -9.44 -20.88
CA ASN A 209 1.37 -8.55 -22.02
C ASN A 209 0.91 -7.11 -21.69
N PHE A 210 1.19 -6.52 -20.62
CA PHE A 210 0.81 -5.18 -20.16
C PHE A 210 -0.38 -4.47 -20.85
N ASN A 211 -0.81 -4.95 -22.01
CA ASN A 211 -1.93 -4.47 -22.81
C ASN A 211 -3.11 -5.45 -22.87
N SER A 212 -2.97 -6.66 -22.31
CA SER A 212 -4.06 -7.63 -22.26
C SER A 212 -4.97 -7.40 -21.06
N PRO A 213 -6.28 -7.61 -21.20
CA PRO A 213 -7.17 -7.62 -20.08
C PRO A 213 -6.78 -8.73 -19.10
N TYR A 214 -6.67 -8.40 -17.83
CA TYR A 214 -6.40 -9.35 -16.77
C TYR A 214 -7.28 -9.03 -15.54
N ALA A 215 -7.56 -10.05 -14.73
CA ALA A 215 -8.41 -9.89 -13.55
C ALA A 215 -7.59 -9.31 -12.38
N VAL A 216 -7.51 -7.98 -12.31
CA VAL A 216 -6.74 -7.28 -11.28
C VAL A 216 -7.25 -7.57 -9.88
N GLU A 217 -8.55 -7.93 -9.72
CA GLU A 217 -9.13 -8.30 -8.42
C GLU A 217 -8.29 -9.35 -7.69
N ASN A 218 -7.65 -10.28 -8.42
CA ASN A 218 -6.83 -11.35 -7.86
C ASN A 218 -5.51 -10.86 -7.24
N TYR A 219 -5.16 -9.61 -7.46
CA TYR A 219 -3.88 -9.01 -7.08
C TYR A 219 -4.06 -7.77 -6.21
N VAL A 220 -5.29 -7.52 -5.74
CA VAL A 220 -5.59 -6.45 -4.79
C VAL A 220 -5.59 -7.03 -3.38
N TYR A 221 -4.74 -6.48 -2.54
CA TYR A 221 -4.56 -6.92 -1.16
C TYR A 221 -4.91 -5.81 -0.18
N ASP A 222 -5.25 -6.18 1.04
CA ASP A 222 -5.36 -5.22 2.14
C ASP A 222 -3.98 -4.66 2.49
N ALA A 223 -3.86 -3.35 2.61
CA ALA A 223 -2.61 -2.67 2.94
C ALA A 223 -2.36 -2.57 4.45
N THR A 224 -3.30 -3.04 5.27
CA THR A 224 -3.14 -3.07 6.72
C THR A 224 -1.86 -3.82 7.09
N ASN A 225 -1.01 -3.17 7.88
CA ASN A 225 0.21 -3.78 8.33
C ASN A 225 0.66 -3.23 9.69
N ILE A 226 1.36 -4.08 10.43
CA ILE A 226 2.00 -3.75 11.71
C ILE A 226 3.42 -4.29 11.65
N ARG A 227 4.44 -3.44 11.85
CA ARG A 227 5.83 -3.86 11.75
C ARG A 227 6.72 -3.31 12.84
N LEU A 228 7.79 -4.03 13.12
CA LEU A 228 8.91 -3.55 13.90
C LEU A 228 9.82 -2.73 12.98
N ARG A 229 9.62 -1.40 13.04
CA ARG A 229 10.31 -0.45 12.13
C ARG A 229 11.76 -0.27 12.50
N GLU A 230 12.06 -0.12 13.79
CA GLU A 230 13.42 0.09 14.28
C GLU A 230 13.57 -0.51 15.67
N VAL A 231 14.76 -1.06 15.91
CA VAL A 231 15.26 -1.42 17.25
C VAL A 231 16.67 -0.85 17.40
N THR A 232 16.91 -0.20 18.52
CA THR A 232 18.23 0.31 18.88
C THR A 232 18.62 -0.21 20.26
N PHE A 233 19.77 -0.87 20.35
CA PHE A 233 20.36 -1.28 21.62
C PHE A 233 21.72 -0.61 21.80
N GLY A 234 21.88 0.16 22.87
CA GLY A 234 23.07 0.95 23.12
C GLY A 234 23.64 0.74 24.51
N TYR A 235 24.94 1.00 24.61
CA TYR A 235 25.69 1.04 25.88
C TYR A 235 26.56 2.29 25.95
N THR A 236 26.56 2.98 27.10
CA THR A 236 27.34 4.18 27.34
C THR A 236 28.55 3.85 28.22
N PHE A 237 29.72 3.93 27.65
CA PHE A 237 31.02 3.82 28.37
C PHE A 237 31.33 5.18 29.00
N ARG A 238 31.18 5.27 30.33
CA ARG A 238 31.44 6.52 31.07
C ARG A 238 32.93 6.71 31.23
N ASN A 239 33.39 7.95 31.05
CA ASN A 239 34.76 8.37 31.25
C ASN A 239 35.83 7.54 30.46
N LEU A 240 35.43 6.85 29.39
CA LEU A 240 36.34 5.98 28.62
C LEU A 240 37.56 6.72 28.05
N LEU A 241 37.38 7.98 27.66
CA LEU A 241 38.43 8.80 27.06
C LEU A 241 38.89 9.95 28.00
N GLY A 242 38.72 9.79 29.32
CA GLY A 242 39.03 10.77 30.36
C GLY A 242 37.78 11.31 31.06
N ALA A 243 37.98 12.03 32.16
CA ALA A 243 36.88 12.55 32.98
C ALA A 243 35.92 13.42 32.16
N GLY A 244 34.62 13.12 32.25
CA GLY A 244 33.56 13.81 31.54
C GLY A 244 33.34 13.36 30.06
N LYS A 245 34.22 12.51 29.49
CA LYS A 245 34.10 12.04 28.12
C LYS A 245 33.44 10.67 28.05
N ASN A 246 32.24 10.63 27.51
CA ASN A 246 31.44 9.41 27.41
C ASN A 246 31.32 8.95 25.95
N LEU A 247 31.53 7.66 25.70
CA LEU A 247 31.29 7.04 24.41
C LEU A 247 30.04 6.19 24.50
N THR A 248 29.03 6.48 23.68
CA THR A 248 27.87 5.60 23.51
C THR A 248 28.03 4.85 22.20
N ALA A 249 27.99 3.53 22.28
CA ALA A 249 27.92 2.64 21.11
C ALA A 249 26.54 2.01 21.05
N ALA A 250 25.90 2.05 19.88
CA ALA A 250 24.58 1.46 19.69
C ALA A 250 24.48 0.69 18.37
N ILE A 251 23.84 -0.47 18.42
CA ILE A 251 23.47 -1.26 17.25
C ILE A 251 22.03 -0.90 16.88
N ILE A 252 21.78 -0.66 15.60
CA ILE A 252 20.47 -0.27 15.07
C ILE A 252 20.07 -1.31 14.03
N GLY A 253 18.85 -1.84 14.15
CA GLY A 253 18.21 -2.67 13.13
C GLY A 253 16.95 -1.99 12.64
N ARG A 254 16.72 -1.95 11.32
CA ARG A 254 15.52 -1.34 10.70
C ARG A 254 14.80 -2.29 9.79
N ASN A 255 13.47 -2.09 9.69
CA ASN A 255 12.55 -2.90 8.85
C ASN A 255 12.69 -4.41 9.14
N LEU A 256 12.73 -4.79 10.42
CA LEU A 256 13.16 -6.13 10.84
C LEU A 256 12.14 -7.20 10.45
N PHE A 257 10.85 -6.99 10.74
CA PHE A 257 9.79 -7.89 10.35
C PHE A 257 8.40 -7.25 10.52
N PHE A 258 7.39 -7.86 9.87
CA PHE A 258 5.99 -7.54 10.07
C PHE A 258 5.40 -8.47 11.13
N PHE A 259 4.67 -7.90 12.08
CA PHE A 259 3.79 -8.65 12.98
C PHE A 259 2.54 -9.10 12.24
N HIS A 260 2.05 -8.24 11.30
CA HIS A 260 0.90 -8.50 10.47
C HIS A 260 1.05 -7.83 9.10
N LYS A 261 0.70 -8.54 8.04
CA LYS A 261 0.44 -8.05 6.68
C LYS A 261 -0.27 -9.13 5.86
N ASP A 262 -1.17 -8.73 4.96
CA ASP A 262 -1.85 -9.64 4.03
C ASP A 262 -1.16 -9.69 2.66
N ALA A 263 -0.66 -8.55 2.19
CA ALA A 263 0.02 -8.48 0.90
C ALA A 263 1.30 -9.34 0.86
N PRO A 264 1.59 -10.05 -0.23
CA PRO A 264 2.84 -10.82 -0.37
C PRO A 264 4.08 -9.92 -0.41
N MET A 265 3.94 -8.68 -0.90
CA MET A 265 4.98 -7.65 -0.90
C MET A 265 4.93 -6.75 0.34
N ASP A 266 5.80 -5.76 0.42
CA ASP A 266 5.71 -4.69 1.42
C ASP A 266 4.54 -3.75 1.05
N PRO A 267 3.55 -3.56 1.94
CA PRO A 267 2.40 -2.68 1.65
C PRO A 267 2.74 -1.18 1.52
N ASP A 268 3.96 -0.76 1.86
CA ASP A 268 4.44 0.62 1.65
C ASP A 268 5.04 0.84 0.25
N VAL A 269 4.92 -0.14 -0.64
CA VAL A 269 5.39 -0.05 -2.01
C VAL A 269 4.71 1.10 -2.76
N SER A 270 5.45 1.72 -3.67
CA SER A 270 4.93 2.75 -4.57
C SER A 270 5.65 2.67 -5.91
N ALA A 271 4.89 2.67 -7.00
CA ALA A 271 5.44 2.70 -8.36
C ALA A 271 6.02 4.08 -8.73
N GLY A 272 5.76 5.12 -7.94
CA GLY A 272 6.29 6.47 -8.15
C GLY A 272 5.77 7.47 -7.12
N THR A 273 6.06 8.75 -7.34
CA THR A 273 5.73 9.84 -6.40
C THR A 273 4.36 10.49 -6.66
N GLY A 274 3.66 10.11 -7.72
CA GLY A 274 2.32 10.63 -8.04
C GLY A 274 1.25 10.07 -7.09
N ASN A 275 0.27 10.90 -6.77
CA ASN A 275 -0.79 10.55 -5.82
C ASN A 275 -1.68 9.36 -6.26
N GLY A 276 -1.72 9.03 -7.54
CA GLY A 276 -2.52 7.91 -8.08
C GLY A 276 -1.75 6.60 -8.25
N ILE A 277 -0.46 6.55 -7.88
CA ILE A 277 0.41 5.38 -8.09
C ILE A 277 1.06 4.86 -6.81
N GLN A 278 0.64 5.37 -5.65
CA GLN A 278 1.00 4.82 -4.35
C GLN A 278 0.28 3.47 -4.16
N GLY A 279 0.91 2.54 -3.46
CA GLY A 279 0.33 1.21 -3.23
C GLY A 279 0.32 0.29 -4.46
N VAL A 280 1.13 0.58 -5.48
CA VAL A 280 1.30 -0.28 -6.65
C VAL A 280 2.71 -0.87 -6.64
N ASP A 281 2.80 -2.20 -6.56
CA ASP A 281 4.04 -2.93 -6.78
C ASP A 281 4.21 -3.22 -8.27
N MET A 282 5.19 -2.60 -8.90
CA MET A 282 5.54 -2.77 -10.31
C MET A 282 7.05 -2.97 -10.44
N PHE A 283 7.50 -4.21 -10.23
CA PHE A 283 8.92 -4.59 -10.28
C PHE A 283 9.82 -3.73 -9.39
N ALA A 284 9.26 -3.24 -8.27
CA ALA A 284 10.00 -2.48 -7.28
C ALA A 284 11.03 -3.37 -6.56
N LEU A 285 12.14 -2.78 -6.15
CA LEU A 285 13.07 -3.49 -5.28
C LEU A 285 12.39 -3.79 -3.94
N PRO A 286 12.53 -5.01 -3.41
CA PRO A 286 11.97 -5.35 -2.12
C PRO A 286 12.59 -4.51 -1.01
N THR A 287 11.78 -4.17 -0.01
CA THR A 287 12.26 -3.45 1.17
C THR A 287 13.36 -4.23 1.86
N SER A 288 14.50 -3.59 2.09
CA SER A 288 15.64 -4.20 2.75
C SER A 288 15.60 -4.03 4.28
N ARG A 289 16.07 -5.05 4.99
CA ARG A 289 16.48 -4.90 6.39
C ARG A 289 17.84 -4.22 6.41
N SER A 290 18.03 -3.30 7.34
CA SER A 290 19.33 -2.64 7.51
C SER A 290 19.81 -2.76 8.94
N PHE A 291 21.12 -2.92 9.08
CA PHE A 291 21.81 -2.93 10.36
C PHE A 291 22.89 -1.86 10.34
N GLY A 292 23.02 -1.14 11.43
CA GLY A 292 23.99 -0.05 11.57
C GLY A 292 24.63 -0.02 12.94
N LEU A 293 25.80 0.61 13.02
CA LEU A 293 26.49 0.95 14.26
C LEU A 293 26.48 2.47 14.39
N ASN A 294 26.05 2.95 15.55
CA ASN A 294 26.12 4.36 15.91
C ASN A 294 27.13 4.55 17.05
N LEU A 295 28.06 5.46 16.85
CA LEU A 295 29.03 5.85 17.88
C LEU A 295 28.85 7.34 18.16
N LYS A 296 28.56 7.69 19.42
CA LYS A 296 28.35 9.06 19.88
C LYS A 296 29.35 9.37 20.99
N LEU A 297 30.21 10.33 20.74
CA LEU A 297 31.14 10.84 21.72
C LEU A 297 30.63 12.16 22.31
N ASN A 298 30.50 12.22 23.64
CA ASN A 298 30.18 13.43 24.39
C ASN A 298 31.43 13.83 25.21
N PHE A 299 31.83 15.08 25.10
CA PHE A 299 32.99 15.65 25.79
C PHE A 299 32.71 17.06 26.30
#